data_943a1a266f88a8faf7d5aaa64af28d1e
#
_entry.id   943a1a266f88a8faf7d5aaa64af28d1e
#
_cell.length_a   1.000
_cell.length_b   1.000
_cell.length_c   1.000
_cell.angle_alpha   90.00
_cell.angle_beta   90.00
_cell.angle_gamma   90.00
#
_symmetry.space_group_name_H-M   'P 1'
#
loop_
_entity.id
_entity.type
_entity.pdbx_description
1 polymer ?
#
loop_
_entity_poly.entity_id
_entity_poly.type
_entity_poly.pdbx_seq_one_letter_code
_entity_poly.pdbx_strand_id
1 'polypeptide(L)'
;MTTTIDTTSQYRHDLLVDMDHDEHARQEFVRSFKLFLAHNLSSGNKKVFEEKVRPQLQEQGKAETIPEIGRLMKKQEYYQFWSSLQRCSQEMMWHSVQIPVQRQLDQLISKAREKTTGETLGSLTLNPDMPIPNYHSSIDIHCMPGGYHTDLCEDDVAAGAVYDRAVYIYAMGRMGPYNDDIGASTAKWLKEHHPEFKPKRILDLGCTVGHSTLAWAEYYPGTEIHAIDIGAPVLRYAHARAEALGVKVHFHQMNAEELEFPDGYFDVVSGSILMHETSTKAAPRILSECQRVLAPGGVMLQAETPPYKDLEPYDAFMLDWDTRNNNEPFWRGSHNIEPFKACSEAGFDQNKVFEILAPSAFELKLSERYTHVFQGGDFGGAGQWYIYGAWK
;
A
#
# COMPACT_ATOMS: atom_id res chain seq x y z
N MET A 1 20.81 -9.31 -9.94
CA MET A 1 20.69 -10.46 -9.00
C MET A 1 19.55 -10.13 -8.05
N THR A 2 18.67 -11.07 -7.77
CA THR A 2 17.58 -10.85 -6.81
C THR A 2 18.15 -10.94 -5.40
N THR A 3 17.87 -9.97 -4.54
CA THR A 3 18.35 -9.97 -3.15
C THR A 3 17.44 -10.84 -2.31
N THR A 4 18.01 -11.85 -1.63
CA THR A 4 17.27 -12.67 -0.66
C THR A 4 17.21 -11.94 0.67
N ILE A 5 16.00 -11.74 1.20
CA ILE A 5 15.77 -11.05 2.46
C ILE A 5 15.32 -11.98 3.58
N ASP A 6 15.71 -11.63 4.81
CA ASP A 6 15.22 -12.27 6.02
C ASP A 6 13.88 -11.64 6.41
N THR A 7 12.84 -12.48 6.51
CA THR A 7 11.49 -12.06 6.89
C THR A 7 11.25 -12.04 8.39
N THR A 8 12.27 -12.39 9.19
CA THR A 8 12.12 -12.53 10.65
C THR A 8 12.28 -11.23 11.41
N SER A 9 12.85 -10.20 10.78
CA SER A 9 13.03 -8.88 11.39
C SER A 9 12.92 -7.77 10.35
N GLN A 10 12.32 -6.65 10.72
CA GLN A 10 12.35 -5.41 9.94
C GLN A 10 13.75 -4.80 10.02
N TYR A 11 14.27 -4.28 8.90
CA TYR A 11 15.54 -3.59 8.88
C TYR A 11 15.43 -2.27 9.66
N ARG A 12 16.51 -1.99 10.42
CA ARG A 12 16.52 -0.86 11.34
C ARG A 12 16.94 0.43 10.64
N HIS A 13 16.34 1.50 11.08
CA HIS A 13 16.75 2.88 10.84
C HIS A 13 16.46 3.70 12.10
N ASP A 14 16.97 4.92 12.18
CA ASP A 14 16.97 5.73 13.41
C ASP A 14 15.56 6.09 13.92
N LEU A 15 14.57 6.15 13.01
CA LEU A 15 13.18 6.48 13.35
C LEU A 15 12.33 5.24 13.70
N LEU A 16 12.84 4.03 13.48
CA LEU A 16 12.08 2.84 13.82
C LEU A 16 11.96 2.73 15.35
N VAL A 17 10.71 2.54 15.80
CA VAL A 17 10.40 2.44 17.23
C VAL A 17 11.15 1.28 17.89
N ASP A 18 11.69 1.51 19.09
CA ASP A 18 12.32 0.49 19.92
C ASP A 18 11.25 -0.24 20.75
N MET A 19 11.30 -1.56 20.75
CA MET A 19 10.38 -2.41 21.48
C MET A 19 11.08 -3.08 22.68
N ASP A 20 10.40 -3.10 23.82
CA ASP A 20 10.80 -3.98 24.89
C ASP A 20 10.45 -5.45 24.56
N HIS A 21 10.84 -6.37 25.44
CA HIS A 21 10.61 -7.82 25.25
C HIS A 21 9.11 -8.15 25.08
N ASP A 22 8.26 -7.58 25.90
CA ASP A 22 6.83 -7.91 25.91
C ASP A 22 6.09 -7.29 24.72
N GLU A 23 6.47 -6.08 24.32
CA GLU A 23 5.97 -5.42 23.12
C GLU A 23 6.35 -6.21 21.86
N HIS A 24 7.61 -6.64 21.77
CA HIS A 24 8.09 -7.49 20.67
C HIS A 24 7.35 -8.84 20.65
N ALA A 25 7.25 -9.53 21.77
CA ALA A 25 6.57 -10.82 21.86
C ALA A 25 5.09 -10.72 21.45
N ARG A 26 4.42 -9.63 21.83
CA ARG A 26 3.02 -9.38 21.44
C ARG A 26 2.86 -9.15 19.93
N GLN A 27 3.76 -8.39 19.33
CA GLN A 27 3.75 -8.15 17.89
C GLN A 27 4.06 -9.43 17.09
N GLU A 28 5.02 -10.24 17.53
CA GLU A 28 5.33 -11.53 16.92
C GLU A 28 4.18 -12.53 17.04
N PHE A 29 3.44 -12.50 18.16
CA PHE A 29 2.21 -13.26 18.28
C PHE A 29 1.19 -12.85 17.22
N VAL A 30 0.95 -11.54 17.05
CA VAL A 30 -0.01 -11.03 16.04
C VAL A 30 0.45 -11.41 14.63
N ARG A 31 1.72 -11.26 14.30
CA ARG A 31 2.29 -11.67 13.02
C ARG A 31 2.10 -13.16 12.75
N SER A 32 2.37 -14.00 13.73
CA SER A 32 2.18 -15.44 13.66
C SER A 32 0.69 -15.82 13.55
N PHE A 33 -0.18 -15.08 14.22
CA PHE A 33 -1.61 -15.28 14.14
C PHE A 33 -2.17 -14.92 12.74
N LYS A 34 -1.73 -13.82 12.14
CA LYS A 34 -2.07 -13.50 10.74
C LYS A 34 -1.60 -14.60 9.78
N LEU A 35 -0.38 -15.09 9.95
CA LEU A 35 0.14 -16.23 9.19
C LEU A 35 -0.74 -17.47 9.36
N PHE A 36 -1.14 -17.79 10.58
CA PHE A 36 -2.03 -18.93 10.85
C PHE A 36 -3.39 -18.78 10.17
N LEU A 37 -3.99 -17.59 10.21
CA LEU A 37 -5.27 -17.31 9.54
C LEU A 37 -5.15 -17.52 8.02
N ALA A 38 -4.11 -16.97 7.42
CA ALA A 38 -3.87 -17.09 5.99
C ALA A 38 -3.62 -18.55 5.56
N HIS A 39 -2.79 -19.29 6.29
CA HIS A 39 -2.38 -20.64 5.89
C HIS A 39 -3.36 -21.74 6.26
N ASN A 40 -3.94 -21.65 7.47
CA ASN A 40 -4.68 -22.77 8.03
C ASN A 40 -6.20 -22.59 7.96
N LEU A 41 -6.69 -21.35 8.01
CA LEU A 41 -8.14 -21.11 8.07
C LEU A 41 -8.73 -20.63 6.74
N SER A 42 -7.97 -19.93 5.92
CA SER A 42 -8.50 -19.40 4.65
C SER A 42 -9.00 -20.50 3.70
N SER A 43 -8.28 -21.63 3.62
CA SER A 43 -8.65 -22.79 2.79
C SER A 43 -9.98 -23.43 3.21
N GLY A 44 -10.36 -23.34 4.48
CA GLY A 44 -11.65 -23.84 4.98
C GLY A 44 -12.84 -23.09 4.41
N ASN A 45 -12.70 -21.79 4.11
CA ASN A 45 -13.73 -21.02 3.43
C ASN A 45 -13.98 -21.52 2.00
N LYS A 46 -12.91 -21.91 1.27
CA LYS A 46 -13.04 -22.50 -0.07
C LYS A 46 -13.82 -23.81 0.00
N LYS A 47 -13.51 -24.66 0.97
CA LYS A 47 -14.21 -25.90 1.19
C LYS A 47 -15.72 -25.67 1.50
N VAL A 48 -16.02 -24.71 2.37
CA VAL A 48 -17.42 -24.33 2.68
C VAL A 48 -18.14 -23.82 1.43
N PHE A 49 -17.47 -23.01 0.61
CA PHE A 49 -18.02 -22.54 -0.66
C PHE A 49 -18.35 -23.71 -1.60
N GLU A 50 -17.38 -24.60 -1.84
CA GLU A 50 -17.52 -25.73 -2.76
C GLU A 50 -18.61 -26.73 -2.31
N GLU A 51 -18.64 -27.07 -1.02
CA GLU A 51 -19.50 -28.14 -0.50
C GLU A 51 -20.91 -27.66 -0.15
N LYS A 52 -21.08 -26.38 0.21
CA LYS A 52 -22.38 -25.87 0.72
C LYS A 52 -22.99 -24.75 -0.11
N VAL A 53 -22.15 -23.77 -0.53
CA VAL A 53 -22.65 -22.54 -1.13
C VAL A 53 -22.86 -22.69 -2.64
N ARG A 54 -21.88 -23.23 -3.35
CA ARG A 54 -21.96 -23.44 -4.81
C ARG A 54 -23.15 -24.36 -5.19
N PRO A 55 -23.37 -25.54 -4.55
CA PRO A 55 -24.55 -26.37 -4.84
C PRO A 55 -25.86 -25.63 -4.60
N GLN A 56 -25.96 -24.83 -3.54
CA GLN A 56 -27.15 -24.06 -3.22
C GLN A 56 -27.40 -22.94 -4.25
N LEU A 57 -26.36 -22.29 -4.79
CA LEU A 57 -26.50 -21.32 -5.89
C LEU A 57 -27.04 -22.01 -7.16
N GLN A 58 -26.49 -23.18 -7.48
CA GLN A 58 -26.91 -23.98 -8.63
C GLN A 58 -28.36 -24.41 -8.52
N GLU A 59 -28.80 -24.94 -7.36
CA GLU A 59 -30.18 -25.30 -7.08
C GLU A 59 -31.16 -24.12 -7.22
N GLN A 60 -30.68 -22.91 -6.85
CA GLN A 60 -31.48 -21.68 -6.97
C GLN A 60 -31.39 -21.04 -8.37
N GLY A 61 -30.64 -21.63 -9.31
CA GLY A 61 -30.44 -21.07 -10.65
C GLY A 61 -29.71 -19.70 -10.63
N LYS A 62 -28.85 -19.44 -9.62
CA LYS A 62 -28.14 -18.18 -9.43
C LYS A 62 -26.72 -18.26 -9.97
N ALA A 63 -26.28 -17.18 -10.62
CA ALA A 63 -24.90 -17.04 -11.06
C ALA A 63 -23.94 -16.86 -9.86
N GLU A 64 -22.71 -17.35 -10.01
CA GLU A 64 -21.64 -17.13 -9.05
C GLU A 64 -21.12 -15.67 -9.21
N THR A 65 -21.70 -14.76 -8.45
CA THR A 65 -21.28 -13.35 -8.37
C THR A 65 -20.92 -12.98 -6.94
N ILE A 66 -20.11 -11.95 -6.73
CA ILE A 66 -19.74 -11.47 -5.39
C ILE A 66 -20.98 -11.28 -4.49
N PRO A 67 -22.07 -10.60 -4.93
CA PRO A 67 -23.26 -10.45 -4.10
C PRO A 67 -23.97 -11.76 -3.75
N GLU A 68 -24.14 -12.67 -4.71
CA GLU A 68 -24.86 -13.92 -4.49
C GLU A 68 -24.06 -14.91 -3.63
N ILE A 69 -22.74 -15.01 -3.87
CA ILE A 69 -21.81 -15.77 -3.02
C ILE A 69 -21.85 -15.19 -1.60
N GLY A 70 -21.71 -13.87 -1.46
CA GLY A 70 -21.71 -13.20 -0.17
C GLY A 70 -23.03 -13.37 0.61
N ARG A 71 -24.18 -13.43 -0.08
CA ARG A 71 -25.49 -13.67 0.54
C ARG A 71 -25.55 -15.01 1.26
N LEU A 72 -24.86 -16.03 0.75
CA LEU A 72 -24.85 -17.37 1.33
C LEU A 72 -23.65 -17.61 2.24
N MET A 73 -22.44 -17.17 1.85
CA MET A 73 -21.22 -17.31 2.67
C MET A 73 -21.37 -16.65 4.04
N LYS A 74 -21.95 -15.45 4.11
CA LYS A 74 -22.15 -14.71 5.36
C LYS A 74 -23.09 -15.42 6.36
N LYS A 75 -23.81 -16.46 5.94
CA LYS A 75 -24.63 -17.31 6.80
C LYS A 75 -23.87 -18.55 7.31
N GLN A 76 -22.68 -18.81 6.80
CA GLN A 76 -21.89 -19.97 7.20
C GLN A 76 -21.08 -19.65 8.46
N GLU A 77 -21.21 -20.46 9.49
CA GLU A 77 -20.54 -20.28 10.78
C GLU A 77 -19.01 -20.22 10.63
N TYR A 78 -18.45 -21.06 9.75
CA TYR A 78 -17.02 -21.06 9.50
C TYR A 78 -16.52 -19.72 8.93
N TYR A 79 -17.24 -19.14 7.95
CA TYR A 79 -16.92 -17.85 7.39
C TYR A 79 -17.04 -16.73 8.45
N GLN A 80 -18.08 -16.76 9.26
CA GLN A 80 -18.29 -15.79 10.35
C GLN A 80 -17.14 -15.85 11.35
N PHE A 81 -16.73 -17.05 11.73
CA PHE A 81 -15.59 -17.28 12.62
C PHE A 81 -14.28 -16.77 12.03
N TRP A 82 -13.95 -17.17 10.79
CA TRP A 82 -12.77 -16.69 10.09
C TRP A 82 -12.78 -15.17 9.95
N SER A 83 -13.88 -14.57 9.51
CA SER A 83 -14.02 -13.13 9.32
C SER A 83 -13.81 -12.35 10.63
N SER A 84 -14.35 -12.85 11.74
CA SER A 84 -14.15 -12.26 13.06
C SER A 84 -12.69 -12.30 13.50
N LEU A 85 -12.02 -13.43 13.32
CA LEU A 85 -10.60 -13.57 13.66
C LEU A 85 -9.70 -12.68 12.79
N GLN A 86 -10.02 -12.57 11.49
CA GLN A 86 -9.30 -11.71 10.56
C GLN A 86 -9.39 -10.25 11.01
N ARG A 87 -10.59 -9.76 11.34
CA ARG A 87 -10.81 -8.41 11.87
C ARG A 87 -10.09 -8.20 13.20
N CYS A 88 -10.22 -9.12 14.15
CA CYS A 88 -9.50 -9.04 15.43
C CYS A 88 -7.99 -8.98 15.23
N SER A 89 -7.42 -9.75 14.30
CA SER A 89 -5.99 -9.72 14.03
C SER A 89 -5.53 -8.35 13.54
N GLN A 90 -6.36 -7.63 12.76
CA GLN A 90 -6.07 -6.28 12.29
C GLN A 90 -6.09 -5.27 13.44
N GLU A 91 -7.10 -5.31 14.27
CA GLU A 91 -7.21 -4.42 15.44
C GLU A 91 -6.09 -4.69 16.47
N MET A 92 -5.77 -5.96 16.72
CA MET A 92 -4.64 -6.35 17.58
C MET A 92 -3.30 -5.84 17.04
N MET A 93 -3.11 -5.85 15.73
CA MET A 93 -1.91 -5.32 15.08
C MET A 93 -1.72 -3.84 15.42
N TRP A 94 -2.71 -3.01 15.11
CA TRP A 94 -2.63 -1.57 15.38
C TRP A 94 -2.40 -1.29 16.86
N HIS A 95 -3.16 -1.95 17.73
CA HIS A 95 -3.01 -1.76 19.18
C HIS A 95 -1.60 -2.16 19.66
N SER A 96 -1.04 -3.26 19.17
CA SER A 96 0.28 -3.73 19.57
C SER A 96 1.42 -2.79 19.14
N VAL A 97 1.24 -2.07 18.04
CA VAL A 97 2.22 -1.11 17.53
C VAL A 97 2.05 0.28 18.16
N GLN A 98 0.84 0.69 18.45
CA GLN A 98 0.61 1.98 19.12
C GLN A 98 1.29 2.09 20.48
N ILE A 99 1.31 1.01 21.27
CA ILE A 99 1.86 1.03 22.62
C ILE A 99 3.33 1.53 22.65
N PRO A 100 4.29 0.91 21.95
CA PRO A 100 5.67 1.38 21.95
C PRO A 100 5.81 2.77 21.30
N VAL A 101 5.01 3.12 20.29
CA VAL A 101 5.04 4.45 19.67
C VAL A 101 4.61 5.52 20.68
N GLN A 102 3.49 5.33 21.37
CA GLN A 102 3.01 6.29 22.37
C GLN A 102 4.00 6.43 23.53
N ARG A 103 4.60 5.33 23.98
CA ARG A 103 5.63 5.36 25.05
C ARG A 103 6.86 6.16 24.67
N GLN A 104 7.20 6.26 23.38
CA GLN A 104 8.41 6.90 22.86
C GLN A 104 8.14 8.15 22.02
N LEU A 105 6.91 8.67 22.02
CA LEU A 105 6.53 9.73 21.07
C LEU A 105 7.42 10.96 21.16
N ASP A 106 7.71 11.44 22.36
CA ASP A 106 8.59 12.61 22.58
C ASP A 106 10.03 12.35 22.03
N GLN A 107 10.52 11.12 22.18
CA GLN A 107 11.83 10.74 21.65
C GLN A 107 11.81 10.63 20.13
N LEU A 108 10.75 10.09 19.53
CA LEU A 108 10.58 10.01 18.07
C LEU A 108 10.48 11.39 17.45
N ILE A 109 9.71 12.30 18.06
CA ILE A 109 9.64 13.70 17.63
C ILE A 109 11.03 14.37 17.73
N SER A 110 11.74 14.15 18.83
CA SER A 110 13.09 14.71 19.01
C SER A 110 14.08 14.19 17.97
N LYS A 111 14.07 12.88 17.70
CA LYS A 111 14.88 12.26 16.64
C LYS A 111 14.52 12.82 15.25
N ALA A 112 13.22 12.96 14.95
CA ALA A 112 12.78 13.52 13.68
C ALA A 112 13.24 14.96 13.50
N ARG A 113 13.11 15.80 14.52
CA ARG A 113 13.63 17.18 14.52
C ARG A 113 15.16 17.22 14.33
N GLU A 114 15.90 16.37 15.02
CA GLU A 114 17.36 16.28 14.86
C GLU A 114 17.76 15.99 13.41
N LYS A 115 17.07 15.04 12.74
CA LYS A 115 17.35 14.67 11.35
C LYS A 115 16.95 15.73 10.33
N THR A 116 16.02 16.59 10.66
CA THR A 116 15.42 17.57 9.73
C THR A 116 15.78 19.03 10.08
N THR A 117 16.65 19.26 11.07
CA THR A 117 17.13 20.60 11.44
C THR A 117 18.50 20.87 10.81
N GLY A 118 18.66 22.06 10.24
CA GLY A 118 19.91 22.48 9.57
C GLY A 118 19.92 22.14 8.07
N GLU A 119 21.08 21.71 7.57
CA GLU A 119 21.23 21.32 6.16
C GLU A 119 20.73 19.88 5.98
N THR A 120 19.71 19.70 5.14
CA THR A 120 19.09 18.41 4.81
C THR A 120 19.40 18.01 3.37
N LEU A 121 19.31 16.70 3.07
CA LEU A 121 19.46 16.19 1.70
C LEU A 121 18.23 16.55 0.85
N GLY A 122 17.05 16.34 1.42
CA GLY A 122 15.76 16.61 0.81
C GLY A 122 15.06 17.83 1.39
N SER A 123 13.74 17.85 1.28
CA SER A 123 12.91 18.92 1.87
C SER A 123 11.52 18.41 2.26
N LEU A 124 10.86 19.15 3.15
CA LEU A 124 9.46 18.95 3.51
C LEU A 124 8.72 20.29 3.37
N THR A 125 7.65 20.30 2.58
CA THR A 125 6.71 21.42 2.46
C THR A 125 5.35 20.97 2.96
N LEU A 126 4.90 21.52 4.10
CA LEU A 126 3.56 21.28 4.63
C LEU A 126 2.61 22.41 4.23
N ASN A 127 1.35 22.07 4.05
CA ASN A 127 0.25 23.01 3.82
C ASN A 127 -0.79 22.84 4.91
N PRO A 128 -0.68 23.57 6.03
CA PRO A 128 -1.58 23.41 7.19
C PRO A 128 -3.03 23.81 6.88
N ASP A 129 -3.25 24.58 5.83
CA ASP A 129 -4.58 25.02 5.40
C ASP A 129 -5.22 24.06 4.39
N MET A 130 -4.52 23.02 3.95
CA MET A 130 -5.04 22.06 3.00
C MET A 130 -6.18 21.24 3.61
N PRO A 131 -7.39 21.25 3.02
CA PRO A 131 -8.48 20.42 3.52
C PRO A 131 -8.19 18.94 3.24
N ILE A 132 -8.24 18.10 4.28
CA ILE A 132 -8.22 16.66 4.09
C ILE A 132 -9.54 16.22 3.42
N PRO A 133 -9.51 15.46 2.32
CA PRO A 133 -10.72 15.00 1.65
C PRO A 133 -11.67 14.27 2.60
N ASN A 134 -12.95 14.61 2.58
CA ASN A 134 -13.94 14.04 3.50
C ASN A 134 -14.00 12.51 3.43
N TYR A 135 -13.78 11.92 2.28
CA TYR A 135 -13.78 10.47 2.12
C TYR A 135 -12.61 9.80 2.84
N HIS A 136 -11.53 10.54 3.13
CA HIS A 136 -10.38 10.05 3.87
C HIS A 136 -10.51 10.38 5.37
N SER A 137 -10.97 11.59 5.73
CA SER A 137 -11.07 12.03 7.12
C SER A 137 -12.27 11.43 7.88
N SER A 138 -13.23 10.81 7.20
CA SER A 138 -14.46 10.29 7.80
C SER A 138 -14.36 8.86 8.30
N ILE A 139 -13.25 8.17 8.05
CA ILE A 139 -13.07 6.76 8.38
C ILE A 139 -11.60 6.46 8.68
N ASP A 140 -11.38 5.62 9.66
CA ASP A 140 -10.05 5.05 9.91
C ASP A 140 -9.78 3.93 8.90
N ILE A 141 -9.21 4.29 7.75
CA ILE A 141 -8.85 3.34 6.69
C ILE A 141 -7.91 2.27 7.28
N HIS A 142 -8.03 1.03 6.81
CA HIS A 142 -7.35 -0.15 7.36
C HIS A 142 -7.58 -0.36 8.87
N CYS A 143 -8.58 0.27 9.46
CA CYS A 143 -8.80 0.33 10.91
C CYS A 143 -7.64 0.97 11.68
N MET A 144 -6.82 1.78 11.03
CA MET A 144 -5.71 2.51 11.66
C MET A 144 -6.26 3.64 12.53
N PRO A 145 -6.12 3.59 13.86
CA PRO A 145 -6.72 4.58 14.74
C PRO A 145 -6.20 5.99 14.47
N GLY A 146 -7.10 6.92 14.15
CA GLY A 146 -6.79 8.29 13.79
C GLY A 146 -6.40 8.48 12.30
N GLY A 147 -6.32 7.42 11.54
CA GLY A 147 -5.91 7.45 10.12
C GLY A 147 -4.48 7.97 9.92
N TYR A 148 -4.16 8.39 8.69
CA TYR A 148 -2.82 8.86 8.33
C TYR A 148 -2.58 10.34 8.62
N HIS A 149 -3.63 11.11 8.86
CA HIS A 149 -3.61 12.58 8.83
C HIS A 149 -3.79 13.25 10.21
N THR A 150 -4.13 12.50 11.24
CA THR A 150 -4.42 13.08 12.56
C THR A 150 -3.14 13.42 13.30
N ASP A 151 -2.97 14.70 13.65
CA ASP A 151 -1.95 15.16 14.57
C ASP A 151 -2.44 15.05 16.02
N LEU A 152 -1.68 14.39 16.89
CA LEU A 152 -1.95 14.28 18.32
C LEU A 152 -1.29 15.41 19.11
N CYS A 153 -0.21 15.98 18.59
CA CYS A 153 0.55 17.06 19.20
C CYS A 153 1.33 17.84 18.11
N GLU A 154 2.05 18.89 18.53
CA GLU A 154 2.92 19.65 17.65
C GLU A 154 4.07 18.78 17.13
N ASP A 155 4.38 18.88 15.83
CA ASP A 155 5.40 18.09 15.11
C ASP A 155 5.21 16.57 15.22
N ASP A 156 3.98 16.13 15.34
CA ASP A 156 3.64 14.71 15.49
C ASP A 156 4.18 13.85 14.34
N VAL A 157 4.72 12.70 14.70
CA VAL A 157 5.20 11.64 13.81
C VAL A 157 4.58 10.27 14.12
N ALA A 158 3.61 10.23 15.05
CA ALA A 158 3.04 8.98 15.56
C ALA A 158 2.41 8.14 14.44
N ALA A 159 1.59 8.75 13.57
CA ALA A 159 0.95 8.03 12.48
C ALA A 159 1.99 7.35 11.56
N GLY A 160 3.08 8.06 11.24
CA GLY A 160 4.18 7.50 10.45
C GLY A 160 4.90 6.35 11.14
N ALA A 161 5.24 6.51 12.42
CA ALA A 161 5.91 5.47 13.21
C ALA A 161 5.04 4.21 13.39
N VAL A 162 3.74 4.40 13.61
CA VAL A 162 2.76 3.30 13.67
C VAL A 162 2.67 2.58 12.33
N TYR A 163 2.53 3.32 11.24
CA TYR A 163 2.40 2.76 9.89
C TYR A 163 3.64 1.95 9.49
N ASP A 164 4.84 2.51 9.65
CA ASP A 164 6.10 1.85 9.26
C ASP A 164 6.27 0.49 9.94
N ARG A 165 5.99 0.41 11.24
CA ARG A 165 6.07 -0.86 11.97
C ARG A 165 4.90 -1.79 11.65
N ALA A 166 3.70 -1.26 11.49
CA ALA A 166 2.50 -2.06 11.23
C ALA A 166 2.55 -2.75 9.88
N VAL A 167 3.07 -2.11 8.83
CA VAL A 167 3.21 -2.72 7.49
C VAL A 167 4.07 -3.98 7.54
N TYR A 168 5.17 -3.99 8.31
CA TYR A 168 5.98 -5.19 8.50
C TYR A 168 5.17 -6.35 9.09
N ILE A 169 4.33 -6.08 10.10
CA ILE A 169 3.50 -7.11 10.75
C ILE A 169 2.37 -7.53 9.82
N TYR A 170 1.70 -6.57 9.18
CA TYR A 170 0.61 -6.79 8.23
C TYR A 170 1.03 -7.72 7.09
N ALA A 171 2.14 -7.38 6.46
CA ALA A 171 2.72 -8.14 5.36
C ALA A 171 3.58 -9.33 5.83
N MET A 172 3.60 -9.62 7.13
CA MET A 172 4.30 -10.77 7.70
C MET A 172 5.81 -10.80 7.35
N GLY A 173 6.42 -9.62 7.20
CA GLY A 173 7.83 -9.44 6.83
C GLY A 173 8.14 -9.64 5.35
N ARG A 174 7.13 -9.61 4.46
CA ARG A 174 7.29 -9.98 3.04
C ARG A 174 7.36 -8.80 2.07
N MET A 175 7.38 -7.57 2.59
CA MET A 175 7.36 -6.35 1.79
C MET A 175 8.75 -5.76 1.54
N GLY A 176 9.81 -6.55 1.60
CA GLY A 176 11.17 -6.06 1.41
C GLY A 176 11.85 -5.60 2.71
N PRO A 177 13.17 -5.27 2.65
CA PRO A 177 13.97 -4.92 3.83
C PRO A 177 13.43 -3.72 4.61
N TYR A 178 12.90 -2.74 3.89
CA TYR A 178 12.34 -1.49 4.41
C TYR A 178 10.86 -1.32 4.09
N ASN A 179 10.13 -2.43 3.89
CA ASN A 179 8.76 -2.47 3.37
C ASN A 179 8.63 -1.88 1.95
N ASP A 180 9.64 -1.98 1.15
CA ASP A 180 9.86 -1.26 -0.11
C ASP A 180 9.60 -2.07 -1.38
N ASP A 181 9.13 -3.32 -1.26
CA ASP A 181 9.01 -4.25 -2.39
C ASP A 181 8.14 -3.73 -3.54
N ILE A 182 7.03 -3.04 -3.26
CA ILE A 182 6.15 -2.52 -4.33
C ILE A 182 6.92 -1.51 -5.19
N GLY A 183 7.51 -0.50 -4.56
CA GLY A 183 8.30 0.52 -5.26
C GLY A 183 9.52 -0.07 -5.96
N ALA A 184 10.25 -0.97 -5.28
CA ALA A 184 11.42 -1.66 -5.84
C ALA A 184 11.05 -2.51 -7.06
N SER A 185 9.96 -3.26 -7.01
CA SER A 185 9.48 -4.10 -8.12
C SER A 185 9.04 -3.25 -9.31
N THR A 186 8.32 -2.15 -9.05
CA THR A 186 7.88 -1.20 -10.09
C THR A 186 9.07 -0.52 -10.77
N ALA A 187 10.00 0.01 -9.97
CA ALA A 187 11.19 0.67 -10.49
C ALA A 187 12.13 -0.29 -11.23
N LYS A 188 12.32 -1.50 -10.68
CA LYS A 188 13.09 -2.58 -11.31
C LYS A 188 12.50 -2.95 -12.67
N TRP A 189 11.18 -3.20 -12.72
CA TRP A 189 10.51 -3.53 -13.96
C TRP A 189 10.72 -2.45 -15.03
N LEU A 190 10.51 -1.19 -14.69
CA LEU A 190 10.71 -0.07 -15.62
C LEU A 190 12.15 -0.03 -16.14
N LYS A 191 13.13 -0.17 -15.26
CA LYS A 191 14.56 -0.16 -15.60
C LYS A 191 14.97 -1.31 -16.50
N GLU A 192 14.43 -2.51 -16.27
CA GLU A 192 14.78 -3.71 -17.04
C GLU A 192 14.12 -3.74 -18.42
N HIS A 193 12.86 -3.27 -18.53
CA HIS A 193 12.11 -3.30 -19.79
C HIS A 193 12.31 -2.05 -20.65
N HIS A 194 12.76 -0.94 -20.05
CA HIS A 194 13.05 0.32 -20.73
C HIS A 194 14.44 0.85 -20.33
N PRO A 195 15.53 0.13 -20.64
CA PRO A 195 16.89 0.45 -20.16
C PRO A 195 17.42 1.79 -20.67
N GLU A 196 16.90 2.27 -21.82
CA GLU A 196 17.28 3.58 -22.38
C GLU A 196 16.52 4.75 -21.75
N PHE A 197 15.45 4.47 -21.02
CA PHE A 197 14.67 5.50 -20.33
C PHE A 197 15.42 6.00 -19.09
N LYS A 198 15.72 7.29 -19.05
CA LYS A 198 16.52 7.94 -17.99
C LYS A 198 15.71 9.09 -17.39
N PRO A 199 14.82 8.81 -16.44
CA PRO A 199 14.00 9.84 -15.83
C PRO A 199 14.88 10.83 -15.06
N LYS A 200 14.56 12.12 -15.18
CA LYS A 200 15.20 13.21 -14.42
C LYS A 200 14.40 13.56 -13.18
N ARG A 201 13.09 13.42 -13.24
CA ARG A 201 12.17 13.74 -12.15
C ARG A 201 11.10 12.67 -12.03
N ILE A 202 10.91 12.19 -10.81
CA ILE A 202 9.91 11.18 -10.44
C ILE A 202 8.99 11.78 -9.39
N LEU A 203 7.68 11.56 -9.53
CA LEU A 203 6.67 11.86 -8.54
C LEU A 203 6.08 10.56 -7.99
N ASP A 204 6.05 10.43 -6.67
CA ASP A 204 5.36 9.35 -5.97
C ASP A 204 4.10 9.89 -5.28
N LEU A 205 2.95 9.32 -5.60
CA LEU A 205 1.62 9.75 -5.11
C LEU A 205 1.21 8.88 -3.92
N GLY A 206 0.73 9.51 -2.84
CA GLY A 206 0.31 8.80 -1.63
C GLY A 206 1.47 8.07 -0.95
N CYS A 207 2.58 8.78 -0.77
CA CYS A 207 3.85 8.18 -0.35
C CYS A 207 3.87 7.68 1.10
N THR A 208 2.89 8.08 1.94
CA THR A 208 2.88 7.81 3.39
C THR A 208 4.24 8.06 4.04
N VAL A 209 4.97 7.03 4.45
CA VAL A 209 6.30 7.12 5.09
C VAL A 209 7.47 6.89 4.11
N GLY A 210 7.18 6.90 2.81
CA GLY A 210 8.20 6.78 1.76
C GLY A 210 8.70 5.36 1.51
N HIS A 211 7.89 4.32 1.81
CA HIS A 211 8.30 2.94 1.58
C HIS A 211 8.64 2.70 0.09
N SER A 212 7.72 3.00 -0.81
CA SER A 212 7.95 2.88 -2.27
C SER A 212 8.84 3.98 -2.82
N THR A 213 8.75 5.20 -2.26
CA THR A 213 9.50 6.37 -2.71
C THR A 213 11.01 6.16 -2.68
N LEU A 214 11.53 5.60 -1.58
CA LEU A 214 12.99 5.43 -1.42
C LEU A 214 13.56 4.40 -2.40
N ALA A 215 12.78 3.41 -2.80
CA ALA A 215 13.19 2.44 -3.81
C ALA A 215 13.47 3.10 -5.17
N TRP A 216 12.71 4.13 -5.55
CA TRP A 216 12.98 4.88 -6.77
C TRP A 216 14.37 5.50 -6.78
N ALA A 217 14.85 6.04 -5.64
CA ALA A 217 16.18 6.60 -5.51
C ALA A 217 17.28 5.55 -5.70
N GLU A 218 17.06 4.33 -5.22
CA GLU A 218 18.00 3.21 -5.36
C GLU A 218 18.11 2.77 -6.83
N TYR A 219 16.99 2.60 -7.52
CA TYR A 219 16.99 2.15 -8.91
C TYR A 219 17.40 3.24 -9.91
N TYR A 220 17.17 4.52 -9.60
CA TYR A 220 17.48 5.66 -10.45
C TYR A 220 18.33 6.70 -9.70
N PRO A 221 19.58 6.37 -9.36
CA PRO A 221 20.43 7.27 -8.59
C PRO A 221 20.69 8.58 -9.34
N GLY A 222 20.60 9.69 -8.60
CA GLY A 222 20.77 11.05 -9.13
C GLY A 222 19.51 11.65 -9.76
N THR A 223 18.39 10.93 -9.79
CA THR A 223 17.08 11.46 -10.19
C THR A 223 16.49 12.32 -9.07
N GLU A 224 15.87 13.43 -9.42
CA GLU A 224 15.11 14.28 -8.49
C GLU A 224 13.78 13.60 -8.16
N ILE A 225 13.55 13.31 -6.87
CA ILE A 225 12.36 12.59 -6.42
C ILE A 225 11.50 13.51 -5.57
N HIS A 226 10.25 13.64 -5.98
CA HIS A 226 9.19 14.29 -5.25
C HIS A 226 8.20 13.24 -4.78
N ALA A 227 7.64 13.45 -3.59
CA ALA A 227 6.64 12.57 -3.02
C ALA A 227 5.54 13.39 -2.34
N ILE A 228 4.30 12.99 -2.52
CA ILE A 228 3.16 13.70 -1.95
C ILE A 228 2.31 12.78 -1.09
N ASP A 229 1.74 13.36 -0.06
CA ASP A 229 0.69 12.76 0.77
C ASP A 229 -0.20 13.85 1.37
N ILE A 230 -1.39 13.50 1.80
CA ILE A 230 -2.30 14.41 2.50
C ILE A 230 -2.01 14.50 4.01
N GLY A 231 -1.33 13.52 4.58
CA GLY A 231 -1.07 13.39 6.00
C GLY A 231 0.20 14.10 6.46
N ALA A 232 0.10 15.21 7.18
CA ALA A 232 1.26 15.89 7.72
C ALA A 232 2.12 15.03 8.66
N PRO A 233 1.56 14.24 9.61
CA PRO A 233 2.37 13.42 10.52
C PRO A 233 3.12 12.28 9.82
N VAL A 234 2.55 11.66 8.79
CA VAL A 234 3.27 10.65 8.01
C VAL A 234 4.39 11.27 7.16
N LEU A 235 4.19 12.48 6.62
CA LEU A 235 5.22 13.21 5.86
C LEU A 235 6.38 13.71 6.72
N ARG A 236 6.13 14.15 7.96
CA ARG A 236 7.21 14.50 8.91
C ARG A 236 8.07 13.28 9.21
N TYR A 237 7.42 12.13 9.44
CA TYR A 237 8.13 10.87 9.62
C TYR A 237 8.90 10.46 8.36
N ALA A 238 8.27 10.53 7.18
CA ALA A 238 8.88 10.17 5.90
C ALA A 238 10.15 10.98 5.61
N HIS A 239 10.10 12.30 5.82
CA HIS A 239 11.27 13.17 5.63
C HIS A 239 12.40 12.79 6.59
N ALA A 240 12.13 12.66 7.88
CA ALA A 240 13.14 12.27 8.86
C ALA A 240 13.69 10.85 8.59
N ARG A 241 12.85 9.92 8.12
CA ARG A 241 13.26 8.58 7.72
C ARG A 241 14.18 8.61 6.50
N ALA A 242 13.85 9.39 5.48
CA ALA A 242 14.66 9.55 4.28
C ALA A 242 16.05 10.14 4.62
N GLU A 243 16.10 11.18 5.45
CA GLU A 243 17.35 11.76 5.95
C GLU A 243 18.17 10.74 6.75
N ALA A 244 17.54 9.96 7.63
CA ALA A 244 18.20 8.92 8.41
C ALA A 244 18.78 7.79 7.53
N LEU A 245 18.16 7.51 6.39
CA LEU A 245 18.62 6.52 5.42
C LEU A 245 19.55 7.10 4.34
N GLY A 246 19.83 8.41 4.39
CA GLY A 246 20.72 9.09 3.44
C GLY A 246 20.14 9.24 2.03
N VAL A 247 18.81 9.30 1.91
CA VAL A 247 18.10 9.39 0.62
C VAL A 247 17.50 10.77 0.43
N LYS A 248 17.81 11.41 -0.69
CA LYS A 248 17.26 12.72 -1.04
C LYS A 248 15.87 12.60 -1.65
N VAL A 249 14.85 13.16 -0.96
CA VAL A 249 13.47 13.25 -1.43
C VAL A 249 12.86 14.60 -1.07
N HIS A 250 12.05 15.15 -1.95
CA HIS A 250 11.27 16.37 -1.72
C HIS A 250 9.82 16.00 -1.41
N PHE A 251 9.45 16.07 -0.13
CA PHE A 251 8.10 15.74 0.35
C PHE A 251 7.19 16.97 0.35
N HIS A 252 5.93 16.79 -0.08
CA HIS A 252 4.95 17.86 -0.11
C HIS A 252 3.60 17.36 0.44
N GLN A 253 3.00 18.12 1.34
CA GLN A 253 1.62 17.89 1.72
C GLN A 253 0.70 18.42 0.62
N MET A 254 0.10 17.51 -0.15
CA MET A 254 -0.64 17.85 -1.36
C MET A 254 -1.70 16.78 -1.67
N ASN A 255 -2.83 17.20 -2.23
CA ASN A 255 -3.86 16.29 -2.71
C ASN A 255 -3.56 15.86 -4.16
N ALA A 256 -3.49 14.56 -4.41
CA ALA A 256 -3.26 14.01 -5.76
C ALA A 256 -4.37 14.34 -6.77
N GLU A 257 -5.55 14.79 -6.32
CA GLU A 257 -6.63 15.24 -7.20
C GLU A 257 -6.39 16.62 -7.81
N GLU A 258 -5.45 17.40 -7.26
CA GLU A 258 -5.10 18.76 -7.71
C GLU A 258 -3.63 19.03 -7.38
N LEU A 259 -2.73 18.74 -8.33
CA LEU A 259 -1.29 18.84 -8.14
C LEU A 259 -0.80 20.27 -8.42
N GLU A 260 -0.03 20.84 -7.49
CA GLU A 260 0.57 22.18 -7.63
C GLU A 260 1.85 22.18 -8.48
N PHE A 261 2.07 21.16 -9.30
CA PHE A 261 3.21 21.07 -10.21
C PHE A 261 2.83 21.56 -11.63
N PRO A 262 3.80 22.12 -12.38
CA PRO A 262 3.57 22.53 -13.76
C PRO A 262 3.24 21.35 -14.69
N ASP A 263 2.58 21.65 -15.80
CA ASP A 263 2.35 20.67 -16.87
C ASP A 263 3.69 20.14 -17.41
N GLY A 264 3.75 18.84 -17.63
CA GLY A 264 4.93 18.23 -18.25
C GLY A 264 6.20 18.25 -17.37
N TYR A 265 6.08 18.29 -16.08
CA TYR A 265 7.21 18.44 -15.16
C TYR A 265 7.94 17.13 -14.87
N PHE A 266 7.23 16.00 -14.80
CA PHE A 266 7.77 14.70 -14.40
C PHE A 266 7.96 13.73 -15.56
N ASP A 267 9.00 12.92 -15.50
CA ASP A 267 9.23 11.82 -16.43
C ASP A 267 8.52 10.54 -15.98
N VAL A 268 8.36 10.36 -14.67
CA VAL A 268 7.61 9.24 -14.06
C VAL A 268 6.63 9.81 -13.03
N VAL A 269 5.40 9.32 -13.06
CA VAL A 269 4.42 9.49 -11.97
C VAL A 269 4.02 8.10 -11.49
N SER A 270 4.32 7.78 -10.25
CA SER A 270 4.04 6.48 -9.64
C SER A 270 3.03 6.62 -8.51
N GLY A 271 2.16 5.63 -8.35
CA GLY A 271 1.34 5.44 -7.16
C GLY A 271 1.42 3.97 -6.74
N SER A 272 1.48 3.74 -5.45
CA SER A 272 1.55 2.39 -4.89
C SER A 272 0.41 2.19 -3.91
N ILE A 273 -0.56 1.32 -4.27
CA ILE A 273 -1.69 0.97 -3.40
C ILE A 273 -2.49 2.23 -2.97
N LEU A 274 -2.66 3.17 -3.90
CA LEU A 274 -3.31 4.45 -3.66
C LEU A 274 -4.78 4.46 -4.06
N MET A 275 -5.11 3.86 -5.22
CA MET A 275 -6.43 4.05 -5.83
C MET A 275 -7.57 3.43 -5.01
N HIS A 276 -7.28 2.38 -4.24
CA HIS A 276 -8.29 1.76 -3.38
C HIS A 276 -8.58 2.54 -2.08
N GLU A 277 -7.73 3.50 -1.73
CA GLU A 277 -7.97 4.44 -0.63
C GLU A 277 -8.64 5.74 -1.09
N THR A 278 -8.82 5.93 -2.39
CA THR A 278 -9.43 7.13 -2.97
C THR A 278 -10.86 6.86 -3.44
N SER A 279 -11.71 7.91 -3.38
CA SER A 279 -13.09 7.76 -3.84
C SER A 279 -13.16 7.50 -5.35
N THR A 280 -14.22 6.81 -5.79
CA THR A 280 -14.49 6.59 -7.23
C THR A 280 -14.61 7.88 -8.04
N LYS A 281 -14.84 9.01 -7.38
CA LYS A 281 -14.85 10.34 -8.01
C LYS A 281 -13.47 10.99 -8.04
N ALA A 282 -12.60 10.64 -7.10
CA ALA A 282 -11.23 11.14 -7.03
C ALA A 282 -10.33 10.47 -8.07
N ALA A 283 -10.43 9.14 -8.24
CA ALA A 283 -9.58 8.38 -9.15
C ALA A 283 -9.47 8.95 -10.57
N PRO A 284 -10.56 9.36 -11.27
CA PRO A 284 -10.43 10.00 -12.58
C PRO A 284 -9.67 11.33 -12.56
N ARG A 285 -9.82 12.14 -11.49
CA ARG A 285 -9.09 13.40 -11.35
C ARG A 285 -7.60 13.15 -11.13
N ILE A 286 -7.26 12.17 -10.28
CA ILE A 286 -5.87 11.76 -10.06
C ILE A 286 -5.21 11.32 -11.37
N LEU A 287 -5.87 10.47 -12.16
CA LEU A 287 -5.34 10.03 -13.45
C LEU A 287 -5.17 11.19 -14.44
N SER A 288 -6.09 12.17 -14.44
CA SER A 288 -5.97 13.37 -15.29
C SER A 288 -4.80 14.26 -14.83
N GLU A 289 -4.57 14.41 -13.53
CA GLU A 289 -3.41 15.12 -13.00
C GLU A 289 -2.10 14.38 -13.34
N CYS A 290 -2.06 13.04 -13.23
CA CYS A 290 -0.92 12.27 -13.70
C CYS A 290 -0.59 12.59 -15.16
N GLN A 291 -1.60 12.58 -16.03
CA GLN A 291 -1.41 12.89 -17.44
C GLN A 291 -0.92 14.34 -17.66
N ARG A 292 -1.48 15.30 -16.91
CA ARG A 292 -1.12 16.72 -17.04
C ARG A 292 0.36 16.95 -16.66
N VAL A 293 0.79 16.45 -15.50
CA VAL A 293 2.14 16.71 -14.97
C VAL A 293 3.23 15.88 -15.63
N LEU A 294 2.88 14.81 -16.36
CA LEU A 294 3.86 14.02 -17.13
C LEU A 294 4.40 14.79 -18.32
N ALA A 295 5.71 14.75 -18.53
CA ALA A 295 6.38 15.21 -19.73
C ALA A 295 6.03 14.34 -20.94
N PRO A 296 6.10 14.88 -22.18
CA PRO A 296 6.00 14.03 -23.37
C PRO A 296 7.04 12.90 -23.35
N GLY A 297 6.58 11.65 -23.55
CA GLY A 297 7.41 10.45 -23.42
C GLY A 297 7.63 9.98 -21.99
N GLY A 298 6.99 10.60 -21.00
CA GLY A 298 6.96 10.12 -19.62
C GLY A 298 5.95 9.00 -19.41
N VAL A 299 6.01 8.32 -18.26
CA VAL A 299 5.17 7.17 -17.94
C VAL A 299 4.50 7.31 -16.58
N MET A 300 3.21 6.96 -16.52
CA MET A 300 2.48 6.71 -15.30
C MET A 300 2.50 5.22 -14.96
N LEU A 301 2.70 4.88 -13.69
CA LEU A 301 2.68 3.52 -13.17
C LEU A 301 1.87 3.48 -11.87
N GLN A 302 0.79 2.68 -11.86
CA GLN A 302 -0.03 2.46 -10.68
C GLN A 302 0.07 0.99 -10.26
N ALA A 303 0.81 0.72 -9.20
CA ALA A 303 0.89 -0.60 -8.60
C ALA A 303 -0.30 -0.80 -7.65
N GLU A 304 -1.15 -1.76 -7.97
CA GLU A 304 -2.43 -1.98 -7.29
C GLU A 304 -2.72 -3.48 -7.11
N THR A 305 -3.80 -3.77 -6.44
CA THR A 305 -4.36 -5.11 -6.37
C THR A 305 -5.06 -5.47 -7.69
N PRO A 306 -5.09 -6.74 -8.10
CA PRO A 306 -5.59 -7.14 -9.42
C PRO A 306 -7.10 -6.86 -9.56
N PRO A 307 -7.58 -6.50 -10.77
CA PRO A 307 -9.01 -6.30 -11.03
C PRO A 307 -9.84 -7.57 -10.77
N TYR A 308 -11.07 -7.41 -10.29
CA TYR A 308 -11.98 -8.55 -10.05
C TYR A 308 -12.29 -9.34 -11.32
N LYS A 309 -12.28 -8.70 -12.50
CA LYS A 309 -12.53 -9.37 -13.79
C LYS A 309 -11.55 -10.52 -14.07
N ASP A 310 -10.35 -10.45 -13.48
CA ASP A 310 -9.28 -11.42 -13.70
C ASP A 310 -9.25 -12.53 -12.64
N LEU A 311 -10.20 -12.52 -11.70
CA LEU A 311 -10.32 -13.45 -10.60
C LEU A 311 -11.52 -14.38 -10.75
N GLU A 312 -11.41 -15.61 -10.23
CA GLU A 312 -12.56 -16.47 -10.03
C GLU A 312 -13.56 -15.78 -9.07
N PRO A 313 -14.88 -15.92 -9.30
CA PRO A 313 -15.90 -15.21 -8.51
C PRO A 313 -15.79 -15.39 -6.99
N TYR A 314 -15.37 -16.58 -6.55
CA TYR A 314 -15.14 -16.86 -5.13
C TYR A 314 -13.93 -16.06 -4.61
N ASP A 315 -12.84 -16.02 -5.37
CA ASP A 315 -11.62 -15.33 -4.96
C ASP A 315 -11.86 -13.82 -4.93
N ALA A 316 -12.59 -13.27 -5.91
CA ALA A 316 -13.06 -11.89 -5.90
C ALA A 316 -13.94 -11.59 -4.69
N PHE A 317 -14.84 -12.51 -4.28
CA PHE A 317 -15.65 -12.36 -3.07
C PHE A 317 -14.80 -12.35 -1.81
N MET A 318 -13.79 -13.20 -1.71
CA MET A 318 -12.91 -13.23 -0.54
C MET A 318 -12.05 -11.98 -0.46
N LEU A 319 -11.53 -11.50 -1.59
CA LEU A 319 -10.78 -10.24 -1.67
C LEU A 319 -11.66 -9.02 -1.33
N ASP A 320 -12.93 -9.03 -1.70
CA ASP A 320 -13.90 -7.98 -1.36
C ASP A 320 -14.21 -7.88 0.15
N TRP A 321 -13.68 -8.79 0.97
CA TRP A 321 -13.83 -8.77 2.42
C TRP A 321 -13.37 -7.43 3.02
N ASP A 322 -12.29 -6.86 2.50
CA ASP A 322 -11.67 -5.63 2.97
C ASP A 322 -12.59 -4.43 2.83
N THR A 323 -13.41 -4.37 1.77
CA THR A 323 -14.39 -3.29 1.54
C THR A 323 -15.23 -2.96 2.79
N ARG A 324 -15.62 -3.96 3.56
CA ARG A 324 -16.51 -3.78 4.71
C ARG A 324 -15.86 -4.06 6.06
N ASN A 325 -14.86 -4.93 6.08
CA ASN A 325 -14.35 -5.46 7.33
C ASN A 325 -12.96 -4.90 7.68
N ASN A 326 -12.30 -4.22 6.72
CA ASN A 326 -11.04 -3.51 6.95
C ASN A 326 -11.17 -1.98 6.81
N ASN A 327 -12.40 -1.46 6.84
CA ASN A 327 -12.71 -0.04 6.65
C ASN A 327 -12.16 0.54 5.34
N GLU A 328 -12.29 -0.21 4.24
CA GLU A 328 -11.84 0.21 2.91
C GLU A 328 -13.01 0.40 1.93
N PRO A 329 -13.81 1.44 2.08
CA PRO A 329 -15.06 1.59 1.32
C PRO A 329 -14.86 1.73 -0.18
N PHE A 330 -13.66 2.10 -0.62
CA PHE A 330 -13.31 2.30 -2.04
C PHE A 330 -12.64 1.10 -2.68
N TRP A 331 -12.26 0.08 -1.90
CA TRP A 331 -11.63 -1.16 -2.33
C TRP A 331 -12.32 -1.79 -3.54
N ARG A 332 -13.64 -2.05 -3.40
CA ARG A 332 -14.42 -2.58 -4.52
C ARG A 332 -14.41 -1.67 -5.75
N GLY A 333 -14.44 -0.37 -5.54
CA GLY A 333 -14.42 0.62 -6.61
C GLY A 333 -13.13 0.54 -7.42
N SER A 334 -11.98 0.43 -6.77
CA SER A 334 -10.67 0.36 -7.43
C SER A 334 -10.50 -0.96 -8.18
N HIS A 335 -10.92 -2.09 -7.62
CA HIS A 335 -10.90 -3.39 -8.30
C HIS A 335 -11.83 -3.51 -9.52
N ASN A 336 -12.75 -2.56 -9.69
CA ASN A 336 -13.61 -2.44 -10.87
C ASN A 336 -13.12 -1.36 -11.85
N ILE A 337 -11.98 -0.73 -11.60
CA ILE A 337 -11.36 0.17 -12.58
C ILE A 337 -10.97 -0.65 -13.80
N GLU A 338 -11.34 -0.16 -14.97
CA GLU A 338 -10.86 -0.68 -16.26
C GLU A 338 -9.73 0.23 -16.74
N PRO A 339 -8.44 -0.16 -16.60
CA PRO A 339 -7.32 0.75 -16.81
C PRO A 339 -7.27 1.38 -18.19
N PHE A 340 -7.56 0.62 -19.26
CA PHE A 340 -7.57 1.15 -20.64
C PHE A 340 -8.60 2.27 -20.81
N LYS A 341 -9.80 2.08 -20.25
CA LYS A 341 -10.87 3.08 -20.30
C LYS A 341 -10.53 4.28 -19.42
N ALA A 342 -10.13 4.04 -18.17
CA ALA A 342 -9.85 5.09 -17.19
C ALA A 342 -8.70 5.99 -17.65
N CYS A 343 -7.60 5.42 -18.16
CA CYS A 343 -6.48 6.18 -18.69
C CYS A 343 -6.86 6.95 -19.96
N SER A 344 -7.66 6.35 -20.86
CA SER A 344 -8.13 7.03 -22.06
C SER A 344 -9.02 8.22 -21.71
N GLU A 345 -9.94 8.07 -20.75
CA GLU A 345 -10.79 9.17 -20.26
C GLU A 345 -9.96 10.27 -19.57
N ALA A 346 -8.82 9.94 -18.98
CA ALA A 346 -7.87 10.90 -18.41
C ALA A 346 -6.96 11.58 -19.45
N GLY A 347 -7.06 11.22 -20.74
CA GLY A 347 -6.35 11.88 -21.84
C GLY A 347 -5.09 11.14 -22.33
N PHE A 348 -4.83 9.91 -21.88
CA PHE A 348 -3.77 9.06 -22.44
C PHE A 348 -4.21 8.41 -23.76
N ASP A 349 -3.26 8.18 -24.66
CA ASP A 349 -3.50 7.35 -25.85
C ASP A 349 -3.75 5.89 -25.43
N GLN A 350 -4.91 5.35 -25.78
CA GLN A 350 -5.31 4.00 -25.44
C GLN A 350 -4.29 2.93 -25.90
N ASN A 351 -3.59 3.17 -27.01
CA ASN A 351 -2.57 2.27 -27.55
C ASN A 351 -1.28 2.27 -26.72
N LYS A 352 -1.13 3.21 -25.81
CA LYS A 352 0.01 3.36 -24.91
C LYS A 352 -0.29 2.93 -23.48
N VAL A 353 -1.51 2.49 -23.20
CA VAL A 353 -1.92 1.92 -21.91
C VAL A 353 -1.52 0.44 -21.87
N PHE A 354 -1.07 -0.01 -20.73
CA PHE A 354 -0.66 -1.41 -20.51
C PHE A 354 -1.00 -1.90 -19.11
N GLU A 355 -1.14 -3.20 -18.98
CA GLU A 355 -1.26 -3.94 -17.71
C GLU A 355 -0.15 -4.99 -17.66
N ILE A 356 0.47 -5.19 -16.51
CA ILE A 356 1.57 -6.13 -16.29
C ILE A 356 1.50 -6.78 -14.92
N LEU A 357 2.18 -7.91 -14.77
CA LEU A 357 2.54 -8.53 -13.51
C LEU A 357 4.06 -8.40 -13.34
N ALA A 358 4.51 -7.48 -12.48
CA ALA A 358 5.92 -7.28 -12.20
C ALA A 358 6.38 -8.27 -11.10
N PRO A 359 7.42 -9.10 -11.36
CA PRO A 359 7.98 -9.94 -10.31
C PRO A 359 8.47 -9.10 -9.13
N SER A 360 8.33 -9.64 -7.89
CA SER A 360 8.93 -9.05 -6.70
C SER A 360 10.42 -8.79 -6.90
N ALA A 361 10.89 -7.65 -6.43
CA ALA A 361 12.30 -7.29 -6.48
C ALA A 361 13.16 -8.17 -5.56
N PHE A 362 12.54 -8.80 -4.57
CA PHE A 362 13.20 -9.58 -3.53
C PHE A 362 12.81 -11.05 -3.58
N GLU A 363 13.77 -11.93 -3.30
CA GLU A 363 13.51 -13.34 -2.98
C GLU A 363 13.36 -13.50 -1.47
N LEU A 364 12.23 -14.05 -1.05
CA LEU A 364 11.97 -14.29 0.36
C LEU A 364 12.65 -15.58 0.80
N LYS A 365 13.43 -15.53 1.88
CA LYS A 365 13.91 -16.71 2.59
C LYS A 365 12.76 -17.28 3.42
N LEU A 366 11.85 -18.01 2.78
CA LEU A 366 10.73 -18.66 3.43
C LEU A 366 11.18 -20.00 4.02
N SER A 367 10.71 -20.34 5.23
CA SER A 367 10.84 -21.71 5.70
C SER A 367 9.95 -22.63 4.85
N GLU A 368 10.33 -23.90 4.65
CA GLU A 368 9.55 -24.89 3.89
C GLU A 368 8.08 -24.97 4.32
N ARG A 369 7.79 -24.63 5.58
CA ARG A 369 6.45 -24.60 6.15
C ARG A 369 5.53 -23.52 5.53
N TYR A 370 6.07 -22.54 4.85
CA TYR A 370 5.35 -21.35 4.37
C TYR A 370 5.44 -21.12 2.86
N THR A 371 5.85 -22.12 2.08
CA THR A 371 6.05 -22.02 0.62
C THR A 371 4.74 -21.90 -0.20
N HIS A 372 3.57 -22.16 0.41
CA HIS A 372 2.29 -22.21 -0.31
C HIS A 372 1.33 -21.08 0.04
N VAL A 373 1.80 -19.89 0.39
CA VAL A 373 1.04 -18.93 1.16
C VAL A 373 0.09 -18.09 0.38
N PHE A 374 0.22 -17.70 -0.75
CA PHE A 374 -0.68 -16.80 -1.44
C PHE A 374 -0.98 -17.30 -2.85
N GLN A 375 -2.04 -18.09 -2.98
CA GLN A 375 -2.65 -18.36 -4.26
C GLN A 375 -3.93 -17.52 -4.36
N GLY A 376 -3.85 -16.44 -5.11
CA GLY A 376 -4.99 -15.63 -5.50
C GLY A 376 -5.53 -14.70 -4.39
N GLY A 377 -5.40 -13.44 -4.58
CA GLY A 377 -6.16 -12.43 -3.87
C GLY A 377 -5.44 -11.65 -2.78
N ASP A 378 -4.23 -12.02 -2.40
CA ASP A 378 -3.44 -11.18 -1.50
C ASP A 378 -2.34 -10.46 -2.29
N PHE A 379 -2.22 -9.16 -2.05
CA PHE A 379 -1.21 -8.20 -2.45
C PHE A 379 0.10 -8.85 -2.91
N GLY A 380 0.33 -8.99 -4.20
CA GLY A 380 1.55 -9.57 -4.72
C GLY A 380 1.92 -10.97 -4.22
N GLY A 381 1.02 -11.65 -3.55
CA GLY A 381 1.27 -12.88 -2.80
C GLY A 381 1.71 -14.08 -3.62
N ALA A 382 1.65 -13.99 -4.95
CA ALA A 382 2.29 -14.93 -5.86
C ALA A 382 3.72 -14.51 -6.23
N GLY A 383 4.32 -13.55 -5.54
CA GLY A 383 5.62 -12.97 -5.88
C GLY A 383 5.58 -12.02 -7.08
N GLN A 384 4.41 -11.46 -7.38
CA GLN A 384 4.22 -10.51 -8.47
C GLN A 384 3.28 -9.37 -8.04
N TRP A 385 3.52 -8.18 -8.58
CA TRP A 385 2.67 -7.00 -8.38
C TRP A 385 1.90 -6.69 -9.66
N TYR A 386 0.60 -6.49 -9.54
CA TYR A 386 -0.20 -5.99 -10.63
C TYR A 386 0.07 -4.49 -10.79
N ILE A 387 0.41 -4.08 -12.00
CA ILE A 387 0.67 -2.69 -12.35
C ILE A 387 -0.06 -2.37 -13.63
N TYR A 388 -0.80 -1.27 -13.65
CA TYR A 388 -1.24 -0.67 -14.89
C TYR A 388 -0.53 0.65 -15.11
N GLY A 389 -0.31 1.01 -16.35
CA GLY A 389 0.40 2.23 -16.70
C GLY A 389 0.04 2.77 -18.07
N ALA A 390 0.52 3.98 -18.34
CA ALA A 390 0.35 4.62 -19.62
C ALA A 390 1.52 5.55 -19.95
N TRP A 391 2.01 5.49 -21.17
CA TRP A 391 2.98 6.44 -21.70
C TRP A 391 2.26 7.69 -22.25
N LYS A 392 2.80 8.90 -21.97
CA LYS A 392 2.29 10.17 -22.53
C LYS A 392 2.80 10.48 -23.92
#